data_90afa1ba2537ae6a4179f6635a9522ce
#
_entry.id   90afa1ba2537ae6a4179f6635a9522ce
#
_cell.length_a   1.000
_cell.length_b   1.000
_cell.length_c   1.000
_cell.angle_alpha   90.00
_cell.angle_beta   90.00
_cell.angle_gamma   90.00
#
_symmetry.space_group_name_H-M   'P 1'
#
loop_
_entity.id
_entity.type
_entity.pdbx_description
1 polymer ?
#
loop_
_entity_poly.entity_id
_entity_poly.type
_entity_poly.pdbx_seq_one_letter_code
_entity_poly.pdbx_strand_id
1 'polypeptide(L)'
;RIFNISRDLFIRTMFLVFAQAFLIKKSSDLGVNELASMEILLVLFSLCSYTIDAFAHSAETLVGNSIGSRNKKELKSSIYLTFEMAFLFSFFIAILLFSLRDLIIFSITDIEPLRKIIQDLWILVIITPPISVLAFQYDGIFVGSTLVKEMRNSIVISCLIFYIIIEFLINDIINLKYLYSCFLIF
;
A
#
# COMPACT_ATOMS: atom_id res chain seq x y z
N ARG A 1 -21.34 10.76 16.64
CA ARG A 1 -20.85 9.53 15.98
C ARG A 1 -20.01 9.86 14.75
N ILE A 2 -20.49 10.71 13.82
CA ILE A 2 -19.77 11.11 12.58
C ILE A 2 -18.44 11.76 12.93
N PHE A 3 -18.38 12.69 13.87
CA PHE A 3 -17.16 13.37 14.30
C PHE A 3 -16.06 12.38 14.78
N ASN A 4 -16.43 11.34 15.49
CA ASN A 4 -15.49 10.33 15.95
C ASN A 4 -14.92 9.51 14.77
N ILE A 5 -15.75 9.16 13.79
CA ILE A 5 -15.32 8.47 12.57
C ILE A 5 -14.33 9.35 11.79
N SER A 6 -14.66 10.61 11.57
CA SER A 6 -13.79 11.55 10.86
C SER A 6 -12.45 11.77 11.57
N ARG A 7 -12.46 11.88 12.90
CA ARG A 7 -11.23 11.98 13.70
C ARG A 7 -10.37 10.73 13.54
N ASP A 8 -10.96 9.54 13.62
CA ASP A 8 -10.22 8.28 13.54
C ASP A 8 -9.63 8.08 12.13
N LEU A 9 -10.34 8.45 11.07
CA LEU A 9 -9.82 8.49 9.69
C LEU A 9 -8.69 9.50 9.55
N PHE A 10 -8.82 10.69 10.13
CA PHE A 10 -7.77 11.71 10.10
C PHE A 10 -6.47 11.20 10.75
N ILE A 11 -6.58 10.61 11.96
CA ILE A 11 -5.42 10.04 12.66
C ILE A 11 -4.76 8.95 11.79
N ARG A 12 -5.55 8.04 11.20
CA ARG A 12 -5.06 7.03 10.27
C ARG A 12 -4.24 7.64 9.13
N THR A 13 -4.80 8.63 8.46
CA THR A 13 -4.13 9.30 7.33
C THR A 13 -2.83 9.99 7.75
N MET A 14 -2.80 10.61 8.93
CA MET A 14 -1.59 11.21 9.48
C MET A 14 -0.46 10.19 9.67
N PHE A 15 -0.77 8.98 10.17
CA PHE A 15 0.23 7.93 10.35
C PHE A 15 0.71 7.36 9.00
N LEU A 16 -0.15 7.24 7.99
CA LEU A 16 0.26 6.85 6.64
C LEU A 16 1.21 7.88 6.01
N VAL A 17 0.88 9.17 6.09
CA VAL A 17 1.74 10.25 5.59
C VAL A 17 3.07 10.28 6.35
N PHE A 18 3.03 10.08 7.67
CA PHE A 18 4.25 10.01 8.48
C PHE A 18 5.16 8.85 8.05
N ALA A 19 4.60 7.66 7.81
CA ALA A 19 5.37 6.51 7.34
C ALA A 19 6.05 6.77 5.99
N GLN A 20 5.34 7.39 5.04
CA GLN A 20 5.92 7.77 3.75
C GLN A 20 7.01 8.84 3.91
N ALA A 21 6.77 9.89 4.70
CA ALA A 21 7.76 10.94 4.95
C ALA A 21 9.01 10.38 5.64
N PHE A 22 8.85 9.44 6.57
CA PHE A 22 9.96 8.76 7.23
C PHE A 22 10.78 7.90 6.26
N LEU A 23 10.10 7.19 5.34
CA LEU A 23 10.74 6.41 4.29
C LEU A 23 11.58 7.30 3.36
N ILE A 24 11.02 8.42 2.90
CA ILE A 24 11.71 9.42 2.07
C ILE A 24 12.94 9.98 2.79
N LYS A 25 12.80 10.35 4.07
CA LYS A 25 13.91 10.84 4.88
C LYS A 25 15.06 9.82 4.96
N LYS A 26 14.75 8.57 5.27
CA LYS A 26 15.76 7.51 5.34
C LYS A 26 16.40 7.21 3.98
N SER A 27 15.66 7.33 2.88
CA SER A 27 16.21 7.21 1.53
C SER A 27 17.14 8.36 1.18
N SER A 28 16.88 9.57 1.69
CA SER A 28 17.77 10.73 1.54
C SER A 28 19.10 10.54 2.25
N ASP A 29 19.12 9.84 3.38
CA ASP A 29 20.36 9.54 4.14
C ASP A 29 21.27 8.55 3.38
N LEU A 30 20.73 7.77 2.43
CA LEU A 30 21.49 6.82 1.60
C LEU A 30 22.17 7.49 0.40
N GLY A 31 21.58 8.54 -0.15
CA GLY A 31 22.13 9.29 -1.28
C GLY A 31 21.06 9.85 -2.20
N VAL A 32 21.52 10.69 -3.14
CA VAL A 32 20.61 11.40 -4.07
C VAL A 32 19.95 10.44 -5.05
N ASN A 33 20.69 9.43 -5.54
CA ASN A 33 20.16 8.45 -6.48
C ASN A 33 19.14 7.52 -5.80
N GLU A 34 19.41 7.13 -4.56
CA GLU A 34 18.53 6.31 -3.74
C GLU A 34 17.23 7.03 -3.43
N LEU A 35 17.32 8.31 -3.06
CA LEU A 35 16.15 9.17 -2.84
C LEU A 35 15.30 9.27 -4.10
N ALA A 36 15.90 9.62 -5.24
CA ALA A 36 15.18 9.75 -6.52
C ALA A 36 14.54 8.42 -6.96
N SER A 37 15.25 7.30 -6.74
CA SER A 37 14.71 5.97 -7.04
C SER A 37 13.54 5.62 -6.13
N MET A 38 13.60 5.96 -4.83
CA MET A 38 12.49 5.74 -3.89
C MET A 38 11.26 6.54 -4.29
N GLU A 39 11.40 7.79 -4.69
CA GLU A 39 10.29 8.62 -5.18
C GLU A 39 9.61 7.98 -6.41
N ILE A 40 10.38 7.47 -7.36
CA ILE A 40 9.84 6.75 -8.52
C ILE A 40 9.08 5.49 -8.08
N LEU A 41 9.62 4.72 -7.12
CA LEU A 41 8.96 3.52 -6.59
C LEU A 41 7.65 3.85 -5.87
N LEU A 42 7.60 4.96 -5.13
CA LEU A 42 6.38 5.44 -4.47
C LEU A 42 5.32 5.92 -5.46
N VAL A 43 5.72 6.54 -6.58
CA VAL A 43 4.80 6.89 -7.67
C VAL A 43 4.21 5.64 -8.30
N LEU A 44 5.03 4.62 -8.59
CA LEU A 44 4.56 3.33 -9.12
C LEU A 44 3.63 2.63 -8.13
N PHE A 45 3.98 2.63 -6.84
CA PHE A 45 3.12 2.12 -5.78
C PHE A 45 1.75 2.83 -5.78
N SER A 46 1.74 4.17 -5.87
CA SER A 46 0.51 4.96 -5.88
C SER A 46 -0.38 4.63 -7.08
N LEU A 47 0.20 4.47 -8.27
CA LEU A 47 -0.54 4.08 -9.47
C LEU A 47 -1.21 2.70 -9.30
N CYS A 48 -0.48 1.72 -8.77
CA CYS A 48 -1.04 0.40 -8.47
C CYS A 48 -2.13 0.50 -7.39
N SER A 49 -1.91 1.29 -6.36
CA SER A 49 -2.84 1.48 -5.24
C SER A 49 -4.17 2.07 -5.69
N TYR A 50 -4.16 3.11 -6.53
CA TYR A 50 -5.40 3.73 -7.04
C TYR A 50 -6.28 2.75 -7.81
N THR A 51 -5.69 1.81 -8.52
CA THR A 51 -6.45 0.79 -9.26
C THR A 51 -7.07 -0.26 -8.32
N ILE A 52 -6.36 -0.65 -7.28
CA ILE A 52 -6.83 -1.61 -6.26
C ILE A 52 -7.87 -0.97 -5.35
N ASP A 53 -7.72 0.31 -5.04
CA ASP A 53 -8.61 1.08 -4.16
C ASP A 53 -10.05 1.16 -4.71
N ALA A 54 -10.23 1.10 -6.02
CA ALA A 54 -11.56 0.99 -6.63
C ALA A 54 -12.35 -0.24 -6.15
N PHE A 55 -11.66 -1.37 -5.94
CA PHE A 55 -12.27 -2.58 -5.37
C PHE A 55 -12.53 -2.44 -3.87
N ALA A 56 -11.69 -1.73 -3.13
CA ALA A 56 -11.91 -1.41 -1.73
C ALA A 56 -13.17 -0.54 -1.53
N HIS A 57 -13.38 0.46 -2.37
CA HIS A 57 -14.61 1.26 -2.36
C HIS A 57 -15.86 0.43 -2.71
N SER A 58 -15.72 -0.54 -3.61
CA SER A 58 -16.80 -1.50 -3.90
C SER A 58 -17.12 -2.36 -2.68
N ALA A 59 -16.09 -2.84 -1.97
CA ALA A 59 -16.23 -3.60 -0.73
C ALA A 59 -16.92 -2.75 0.36
N GLU A 60 -16.49 -1.50 0.55
CA GLU A 60 -17.10 -0.55 1.48
C GLU A 60 -18.62 -0.44 1.26
N THR A 61 -19.02 -0.19 0.01
CA THR A 61 -20.43 -0.01 -0.34
C THR A 61 -21.25 -1.29 -0.13
N LEU A 62 -20.76 -2.43 -0.62
CA LEU A 62 -21.47 -3.72 -0.53
C LEU A 62 -21.58 -4.22 0.92
N VAL A 63 -20.50 -4.07 1.70
CA VAL A 63 -20.47 -4.42 3.12
C VAL A 63 -21.43 -3.52 3.91
N GLY A 64 -21.38 -2.19 3.67
CA GLY A 64 -22.28 -1.24 4.31
C GLY A 64 -23.77 -1.56 4.06
N ASN A 65 -24.13 -1.86 2.82
CA ASN A 65 -25.49 -2.24 2.43
C ASN A 65 -25.93 -3.56 3.08
N SER A 66 -25.04 -4.57 3.08
CA SER A 66 -25.35 -5.89 3.68
C SER A 66 -25.53 -5.83 5.19
N ILE A 67 -24.77 -4.96 5.87
CA ILE A 67 -24.94 -4.70 7.31
C ILE A 67 -26.25 -3.95 7.57
N GLY A 68 -26.55 -2.94 6.75
CA GLY A 68 -27.79 -2.16 6.84
C GLY A 68 -29.05 -3.02 6.68
N SER A 69 -29.03 -3.95 5.72
CA SER A 69 -30.10 -4.93 5.48
C SER A 69 -30.11 -6.11 6.46
N ARG A 70 -29.14 -6.21 7.37
CA ARG A 70 -28.94 -7.34 8.30
C ARG A 70 -28.83 -8.70 7.61
N ASN A 71 -28.36 -8.75 6.37
CA ASN A 71 -28.25 -9.96 5.57
C ASN A 71 -26.83 -10.54 5.67
N LYS A 72 -26.62 -11.47 6.61
CA LYS A 72 -25.31 -12.13 6.83
C LYS A 72 -24.82 -12.93 5.62
N LYS A 73 -25.73 -13.51 4.82
CA LYS A 73 -25.36 -14.29 3.65
C LYS A 73 -24.80 -13.37 2.55
N GLU A 74 -25.47 -12.26 2.33
CA GLU A 74 -25.04 -11.23 1.39
C GLU A 74 -23.70 -10.60 1.80
N LEU A 75 -23.54 -10.31 3.12
CA LEU A 75 -22.28 -9.80 3.67
C LEU A 75 -21.10 -10.73 3.35
N LYS A 76 -21.23 -12.03 3.61
CA LYS A 76 -20.18 -13.01 3.32
C LYS A 76 -19.89 -13.10 1.83
N SER A 77 -20.92 -13.12 1.00
CA SER A 77 -20.79 -13.18 -0.46
C SER A 77 -20.11 -11.92 -1.01
N SER A 78 -20.46 -10.74 -0.52
CA SER A 78 -19.87 -9.47 -0.92
C SER A 78 -18.39 -9.39 -0.60
N ILE A 79 -18.00 -9.77 0.61
CA ILE A 79 -16.59 -9.81 1.03
C ILE A 79 -15.80 -10.77 0.12
N TYR A 80 -16.29 -11.99 -0.07
CA TYR A 80 -15.61 -12.99 -0.89
C TYR A 80 -15.45 -12.53 -2.34
N LEU A 81 -16.51 -12.03 -2.95
CA LEU A 81 -16.51 -11.58 -4.34
C LEU A 81 -15.56 -10.40 -4.57
N THR A 82 -15.57 -9.41 -3.67
CA THR A 82 -14.67 -8.24 -3.81
C THR A 82 -13.21 -8.63 -3.63
N PHE A 83 -12.89 -9.54 -2.70
CA PHE A 83 -11.54 -10.10 -2.57
C PHE A 83 -11.10 -10.85 -3.83
N GLU A 84 -11.94 -11.74 -4.34
CA GLU A 84 -11.64 -12.54 -5.52
C GLU A 84 -11.35 -11.64 -6.73
N MET A 85 -12.20 -10.66 -6.99
CA MET A 85 -12.03 -9.72 -8.09
C MET A 85 -10.77 -8.84 -7.92
N ALA A 86 -10.51 -8.36 -6.72
CA ALA A 86 -9.32 -7.56 -6.43
C ALA A 86 -8.03 -8.37 -6.62
N PHE A 87 -8.01 -9.65 -6.18
CA PHE A 87 -6.87 -10.53 -6.42
C PHE A 87 -6.64 -10.82 -7.89
N LEU A 88 -7.68 -11.19 -8.63
CA LEU A 88 -7.57 -11.44 -10.07
C LEU A 88 -7.01 -10.22 -10.80
N PHE A 89 -7.51 -9.03 -10.46
CA PHE A 89 -7.05 -7.79 -11.06
C PHE A 89 -5.62 -7.42 -10.65
N SER A 90 -5.23 -7.67 -9.41
CA SER A 90 -3.87 -7.42 -8.95
C SER A 90 -2.84 -8.30 -9.64
N PHE A 91 -3.18 -9.57 -9.89
CA PHE A 91 -2.33 -10.45 -10.70
C PHE A 91 -2.23 -9.99 -12.16
N PHE A 92 -3.32 -9.49 -12.74
CA PHE A 92 -3.27 -8.89 -14.07
C PHE A 92 -2.30 -7.70 -14.11
N ILE A 93 -2.36 -6.79 -13.11
CA ILE A 93 -1.40 -5.68 -12.98
C ILE A 93 0.03 -6.21 -12.83
N ALA A 94 0.26 -7.22 -12.00
CA ALA A 94 1.58 -7.81 -11.80
C ALA A 94 2.17 -8.38 -13.10
N ILE A 95 1.36 -9.09 -13.91
CA ILE A 95 1.76 -9.61 -15.22
C ILE A 95 2.07 -8.46 -16.18
N LEU A 96 1.30 -7.39 -16.14
CA LEU A 96 1.51 -6.21 -16.97
C LEU A 96 2.82 -5.49 -16.61
N LEU A 97 3.09 -5.31 -15.31
CA LEU A 97 4.35 -4.75 -14.81
C LEU A 97 5.55 -5.63 -15.16
N PHE A 98 5.38 -6.95 -15.12
CA PHE A 98 6.43 -7.88 -15.55
C PHE A 98 6.71 -7.75 -17.05
N SER A 99 5.68 -7.73 -17.88
CA SER A 99 5.79 -7.71 -19.35
C SER A 99 6.29 -6.37 -19.89
N LEU A 100 5.92 -5.27 -19.26
CA LEU A 100 6.26 -3.91 -19.69
C LEU A 100 7.44 -3.30 -18.92
N ARG A 101 8.19 -4.11 -18.17
CA ARG A 101 9.30 -3.67 -17.33
C ARG A 101 10.18 -2.62 -17.96
N ASP A 102 10.82 -2.99 -19.06
CA ASP A 102 11.83 -2.13 -19.69
C ASP A 102 11.18 -0.88 -20.31
N LEU A 103 10.01 -1.01 -20.90
CA LEU A 103 9.27 0.12 -21.43
C LEU A 103 8.93 1.14 -20.34
N ILE A 104 8.46 0.68 -19.17
CA ILE A 104 8.13 1.57 -18.05
C ILE A 104 9.39 2.24 -17.52
N ILE A 105 10.46 1.48 -17.27
CA ILE A 105 11.71 2.02 -16.70
C ILE A 105 12.33 3.06 -17.64
N PHE A 106 12.42 2.76 -18.94
CA PHE A 106 12.97 3.67 -19.92
C PHE A 106 12.12 4.92 -20.17
N SER A 107 10.80 4.83 -19.93
CA SER A 107 9.90 6.00 -20.06
C SER A 107 9.96 6.94 -18.86
N ILE A 108 10.31 6.43 -17.66
CA ILE A 108 10.32 7.23 -16.42
C ILE A 108 11.60 8.03 -16.27
N THR A 109 12.77 7.46 -16.60
CA THR A 109 14.05 8.13 -16.38
C THR A 109 15.08 7.79 -17.46
N ASP A 110 15.90 8.80 -17.83
CA ASP A 110 17.06 8.63 -18.71
C ASP A 110 18.37 8.44 -17.94
N ILE A 111 18.34 8.58 -16.62
CA ILE A 111 19.51 8.54 -15.76
C ILE A 111 19.89 7.08 -15.48
N GLU A 112 21.04 6.64 -16.02
CA GLU A 112 21.47 5.24 -15.93
C GLU A 112 21.64 4.69 -14.51
N PRO A 113 22.23 5.40 -13.53
CA PRO A 113 22.29 4.94 -12.14
C PRO A 113 20.91 4.64 -11.54
N LEU A 114 19.89 5.49 -11.80
CA LEU A 114 18.53 5.28 -11.31
C LEU A 114 17.90 4.05 -11.96
N ARG A 115 18.10 3.87 -13.27
CA ARG A 115 17.60 2.68 -13.98
C ARG A 115 18.09 1.39 -13.34
N LYS A 116 19.38 1.31 -13.01
CA LYS A 116 19.95 0.12 -12.34
C LYS A 116 19.31 -0.16 -11.00
N ILE A 117 19.18 0.85 -10.15
CA ILE A 117 18.54 0.71 -8.84
C ILE A 117 17.08 0.23 -8.97
N ILE A 118 16.32 0.84 -9.89
CA ILE A 118 14.92 0.47 -10.11
C ILE A 118 14.82 -0.95 -10.68
N GLN A 119 15.71 -1.34 -11.59
CA GLN A 119 15.76 -2.70 -12.16
C GLN A 119 16.01 -3.76 -11.07
N ASP A 120 16.91 -3.50 -10.13
CA ASP A 120 17.23 -4.40 -9.02
C ASP A 120 16.05 -4.56 -8.05
N LEU A 121 15.21 -3.54 -7.94
CA LEU A 121 14.03 -3.52 -7.07
C LEU A 121 12.74 -3.92 -7.79
N TRP A 122 12.79 -4.17 -9.10
CA TRP A 122 11.59 -4.37 -9.92
C TRP A 122 10.73 -5.55 -9.48
N ILE A 123 11.35 -6.59 -8.94
CA ILE A 123 10.60 -7.74 -8.40
C ILE A 123 9.66 -7.32 -7.26
N LEU A 124 10.10 -6.37 -6.42
CA LEU A 124 9.26 -5.84 -5.34
C LEU A 124 8.09 -5.03 -5.90
N VAL A 125 8.30 -4.28 -6.99
CA VAL A 125 7.23 -3.55 -7.68
C VAL A 125 6.17 -4.50 -8.23
N ILE A 126 6.59 -5.63 -8.82
CA ILE A 126 5.66 -6.67 -9.33
C ILE A 126 4.84 -7.30 -8.22
N ILE A 127 5.45 -7.55 -7.06
CA ILE A 127 4.79 -8.20 -5.92
C ILE A 127 3.88 -7.22 -5.16
N THR A 128 4.10 -5.91 -5.29
CA THR A 128 3.32 -4.87 -4.61
C THR A 128 1.80 -5.02 -4.80
N PRO A 129 1.23 -5.11 -6.03
CA PRO A 129 -0.21 -5.21 -6.22
C PRO A 129 -0.86 -6.40 -5.48
N PRO A 130 -0.37 -7.65 -5.62
CA PRO A 130 -0.96 -8.79 -4.92
C PRO A 130 -0.92 -8.69 -3.38
N ILE A 131 0.17 -8.15 -2.82
CA ILE A 131 0.30 -7.96 -1.37
C ILE A 131 -0.66 -6.86 -0.89
N SER A 132 -0.71 -5.75 -1.60
CA SER A 132 -1.52 -4.58 -1.23
C SER A 132 -3.03 -4.86 -1.22
N VAL A 133 -3.51 -5.84 -1.99
CA VAL A 133 -4.94 -6.21 -2.00
C VAL A 133 -5.47 -6.47 -0.61
N LEU A 134 -4.71 -7.18 0.24
CA LEU A 134 -5.14 -7.50 1.60
C LEU A 134 -5.42 -6.23 2.40
N ALA A 135 -4.48 -5.29 2.40
CA ALA A 135 -4.60 -4.03 3.13
C ALA A 135 -5.79 -3.20 2.63
N PHE A 136 -5.89 -2.98 1.31
CA PHE A 136 -6.97 -2.18 0.72
C PHE A 136 -8.35 -2.80 0.90
N GLN A 137 -8.48 -4.12 0.75
CA GLN A 137 -9.77 -4.80 0.95
C GLN A 137 -10.23 -4.73 2.41
N TYR A 138 -9.33 -4.94 3.38
CA TYR A 138 -9.66 -4.76 4.79
C TYR A 138 -10.04 -3.31 5.11
N ASP A 139 -9.37 -2.32 4.52
CA ASP A 139 -9.74 -0.92 4.67
C ASP A 139 -11.19 -0.67 4.24
N GLY A 140 -11.58 -1.12 3.05
CA GLY A 140 -12.95 -1.00 2.57
C GLY A 140 -13.96 -1.70 3.48
N ILE A 141 -13.66 -2.91 3.97
CA ILE A 141 -14.52 -3.65 4.89
C ILE A 141 -14.67 -2.93 6.23
N PHE A 142 -13.60 -2.40 6.80
CA PHE A 142 -13.63 -1.67 8.07
C PHE A 142 -14.44 -0.37 7.96
N VAL A 143 -14.28 0.38 6.88
CA VAL A 143 -15.07 1.59 6.63
C VAL A 143 -16.54 1.25 6.42
N GLY A 144 -16.86 0.27 5.55
CA GLY A 144 -18.23 -0.18 5.29
C GLY A 144 -18.93 -0.73 6.52
N SER A 145 -18.19 -1.37 7.43
CA SER A 145 -18.70 -1.87 8.72
C SER A 145 -18.72 -0.83 9.84
N THR A 146 -18.24 0.40 9.59
CA THR A 146 -18.06 1.47 10.58
C THR A 146 -17.08 1.13 11.73
N LEU A 147 -16.18 0.16 11.51
CA LEU A 147 -15.15 -0.26 12.47
C LEU A 147 -13.84 0.54 12.29
N VAL A 148 -13.97 1.86 12.10
CA VAL A 148 -12.86 2.76 11.77
C VAL A 148 -11.86 2.89 12.93
N LYS A 149 -12.30 2.67 14.16
CA LYS A 149 -11.44 2.69 15.35
C LYS A 149 -10.42 1.55 15.33
N GLU A 150 -10.85 0.37 14.96
CA GLU A 150 -10.02 -0.83 14.83
C GLU A 150 -8.99 -0.64 13.71
N MET A 151 -9.42 -0.13 12.58
CA MET A 151 -8.57 0.22 11.43
C MET A 151 -7.49 1.23 11.83
N ARG A 152 -7.86 2.33 12.51
CA ARG A 152 -6.90 3.32 13.03
C ARG A 152 -5.87 2.66 13.96
N ASN A 153 -6.32 1.82 14.90
CA ASN A 153 -5.43 1.18 15.86
C ASN A 153 -4.41 0.26 15.14
N SER A 154 -4.85 -0.49 14.12
CA SER A 154 -3.97 -1.34 13.31
C SER A 154 -2.88 -0.53 12.62
N ILE A 155 -3.24 0.58 11.96
CA ILE A 155 -2.26 1.46 11.29
C ILE A 155 -1.28 2.08 12.28
N VAL A 156 -1.74 2.54 13.45
CA VAL A 156 -0.85 3.09 14.49
C VAL A 156 0.17 2.05 14.95
N ILE A 157 -0.28 0.83 15.23
CA ILE A 157 0.59 -0.27 15.67
C ILE A 157 1.58 -0.63 14.55
N SER A 158 1.12 -0.79 13.32
CA SER A 158 1.97 -1.08 12.16
C SER A 158 3.01 0.00 11.93
N CYS A 159 2.62 1.27 12.03
CA CYS A 159 3.54 2.40 11.89
C CYS A 159 4.62 2.41 12.98
N LEU A 160 4.26 2.11 14.23
CA LEU A 160 5.23 1.99 15.32
C LEU A 160 6.20 0.83 15.09
N ILE A 161 5.69 -0.33 14.66
CA ILE A 161 6.53 -1.50 14.34
C ILE A 161 7.46 -1.16 13.17
N PHE A 162 6.95 -0.55 12.11
CA PHE A 162 7.73 -0.11 10.95
C PHE A 162 8.87 0.84 11.36
N TYR A 163 8.56 1.84 12.20
CA TYR A 163 9.57 2.78 12.72
C TYR A 163 10.65 2.07 13.55
N ILE A 164 10.25 1.18 14.48
CA ILE A 164 11.16 0.42 15.33
C ILE A 164 12.08 -0.48 14.50
N ILE A 165 11.53 -1.19 13.50
CA ILE A 165 12.31 -2.07 12.64
C ILE A 165 13.39 -1.29 11.89
N ILE A 166 13.03 -0.17 11.29
CA ILE A 166 13.99 0.62 10.49
C ILE A 166 15.03 1.28 11.40
N GLU A 167 14.64 1.86 12.52
CA GLU A 167 15.55 2.66 13.36
C GLU A 167 16.48 1.77 14.19
N PHE A 168 16.02 0.64 14.71
CA PHE A 168 16.78 -0.17 15.66
C PHE A 168 17.32 -1.47 15.12
N LEU A 169 16.67 -2.09 14.12
CA LEU A 169 17.07 -3.41 13.61
C LEU A 169 17.86 -3.33 12.31
N ILE A 170 17.61 -2.33 11.48
CA ILE A 170 18.16 -2.26 10.12
C ILE A 170 19.09 -1.06 9.94
N ASN A 171 19.18 -0.15 10.90
CA ASN A 171 19.91 1.12 10.75
C ASN A 171 21.38 0.93 10.28
N ASP A 172 22.07 -0.10 10.74
CA ASP A 172 23.46 -0.41 10.37
C ASP A 172 23.61 -1.10 9.01
N ILE A 173 22.53 -1.65 8.44
CA ILE A 173 22.51 -2.45 7.20
C ILE A 173 21.55 -1.83 6.17
N ILE A 174 21.16 -0.58 6.39
CA ILE A 174 20.16 0.09 5.56
C ILE A 174 20.58 0.12 4.09
N ASN A 175 19.73 -0.49 3.25
CA ASN A 175 19.77 -0.40 1.81
C ASN A 175 18.35 -0.08 1.32
N LEU A 176 18.23 0.55 0.18
CA LEU A 176 16.95 0.92 -0.44
C LEU A 176 16.01 -0.29 -0.57
N LYS A 177 16.56 -1.46 -0.87
CA LYS A 177 15.80 -2.72 -0.95
C LYS A 177 15.12 -3.08 0.36
N TYR A 178 15.82 -2.97 1.49
CA TYR A 178 15.24 -3.26 2.81
C TYR A 178 14.18 -2.23 3.19
N LEU A 179 14.44 -0.94 2.93
CA LEU A 179 13.49 0.12 3.18
C LEU A 179 12.18 -0.08 2.43
N TYR A 180 12.25 -0.36 1.14
CA TYR A 180 11.05 -0.59 0.32
C TYR A 180 10.35 -1.90 0.70
N SER A 181 11.09 -2.96 1.03
CA SER A 181 10.49 -4.21 1.52
C SER A 181 9.74 -4.01 2.85
N CYS A 182 10.31 -3.26 3.80
CA CYS A 182 9.63 -2.93 5.06
C CYS A 182 8.36 -2.12 4.83
N PHE A 183 8.39 -1.19 3.86
CA PHE A 183 7.21 -0.41 3.49
C PHE A 183 6.09 -1.28 2.89
N LEU A 184 6.43 -2.30 2.11
CA LEU A 184 5.42 -3.23 1.55
C LEU A 184 4.76 -4.12 2.61
N ILE A 185 5.45 -4.39 3.73
CA ILE A 185 4.93 -5.19 4.83
C ILE A 185 4.12 -4.33 5.82
N PHE A 186 4.42 -3.02 5.86
CA PHE A 186 3.70 -2.02 6.65
C PHE A 186 2.25 -1.85 6.20
#